data_b35660431575e609c686248ed80d98c0
#
_entry.id   b35660431575e609c686248ed80d98c0
#
_cell.length_a   1.000
_cell.length_b   1.000
_cell.length_c   1.000
_cell.angle_alpha   90.00
_cell.angle_beta   90.00
_cell.angle_gamma   90.00
#
_symmetry.space_group_name_H-M   'P 1'
#
loop_
_entity.id
_entity.type
_entity.pdbx_description
1 polymer ?
#
loop_
_entity_poly.entity_id
_entity_poly.type
_entity_poly.pdbx_seq_one_letter_code
_entity_poly.pdbx_strand_id
1 'polypeptide(L)'
;MKKTAKVLCALVSAALLLAGCGSGAKTETKASAEAESTTAAESPAAEGQDSIASKAGAESTAEESSEALTAAPDFTVQEADGTVHKLSEYKGKPIVLNFWASWCGPCRSEMPEFNEVYKERGTEVQFLMVNLTDGNRETVKSASDFVAAQGYSLPILYDTAQDAARTYGVFSIPCTYFIDANGMMTAQARGAIDKDTLLHGIEMITTK
;
A
#
# COMPACT_ATOMS: atom_id res chain seq x y z
N MET A 1 -50.11 17.57 -12.57
CA MET A 1 -50.93 16.36 -12.58
C MET A 1 -50.19 15.31 -11.77
N LYS A 2 -50.70 14.96 -10.62
CA LYS A 2 -50.14 14.01 -9.65
C LYS A 2 -50.44 12.59 -10.11
N LYS A 3 -49.45 11.71 -10.11
CA LYS A 3 -49.69 10.26 -10.07
C LYS A 3 -48.79 9.61 -9.05
N THR A 4 -49.35 9.39 -7.87
CA THR A 4 -48.89 8.52 -6.80
C THR A 4 -49.11 7.06 -7.22
N ALA A 5 -48.04 6.26 -7.19
CA ALA A 5 -48.17 4.80 -7.24
C ALA A 5 -47.69 4.20 -5.92
N LYS A 6 -48.65 3.73 -5.12
CA LYS A 6 -48.45 2.88 -3.94
C LYS A 6 -48.25 1.44 -4.44
N VAL A 7 -47.21 0.76 -3.97
CA VAL A 7 -47.10 -0.71 -4.07
C VAL A 7 -46.73 -1.23 -2.69
N LEU A 8 -47.54 -1.86 -2.19
CA LEU A 8 -48.06 -2.83 -1.27
C LEU A 8 -46.99 -3.83 -0.78
N CYS A 9 -46.93 -3.89 0.54
CA CYS A 9 -46.24 -4.88 1.38
C CYS A 9 -46.76 -6.32 1.10
N ALA A 10 -45.87 -7.29 1.00
CA ALA A 10 -46.21 -8.69 1.19
C ALA A 10 -45.16 -9.35 2.09
N LEU A 11 -45.57 -9.58 3.35
CA LEU A 11 -44.89 -10.41 4.34
C LEU A 11 -45.18 -11.87 3.99
N VAL A 12 -44.12 -12.67 3.90
CA VAL A 12 -44.26 -14.14 4.02
C VAL A 12 -43.26 -14.62 5.04
N SER A 13 -43.80 -14.95 6.20
CA SER A 13 -43.15 -15.71 7.27
C SER A 13 -43.24 -17.20 6.94
N ALA A 14 -42.12 -17.93 7.00
CA ALA A 14 -42.16 -19.38 7.18
C ALA A 14 -41.00 -19.81 8.08
N ALA A 15 -41.35 -20.17 9.30
CA ALA A 15 -40.52 -20.88 10.24
C ALA A 15 -40.53 -22.37 9.93
N LEU A 16 -39.40 -23.03 9.94
CA LEU A 16 -39.32 -24.48 10.16
C LEU A 16 -38.10 -24.80 11.04
N LEU A 17 -38.42 -25.28 12.22
CA LEU A 17 -37.52 -25.93 13.18
C LEU A 17 -37.29 -27.37 12.73
N LEU A 18 -36.03 -27.82 12.78
CA LEU A 18 -35.75 -29.25 12.99
C LEU A 18 -34.38 -29.38 13.71
N ALA A 19 -34.50 -29.92 14.92
CA ALA A 19 -33.40 -30.33 15.78
C ALA A 19 -32.81 -31.66 15.26
N GLY A 20 -31.50 -31.80 15.39
CA GLY A 20 -30.77 -33.03 15.15
C GLY A 20 -29.54 -33.13 16.04
N CYS A 21 -29.69 -33.80 17.19
CA CYS A 21 -28.58 -34.25 18.05
C CYS A 21 -27.83 -35.39 17.38
N GLY A 22 -26.47 -35.39 17.49
CA GLY A 22 -25.62 -36.51 17.14
C GLY A 22 -24.29 -36.45 17.88
N SER A 23 -24.19 -37.24 18.93
CA SER A 23 -23.06 -37.45 19.84
C SER A 23 -21.99 -38.37 19.27
N GLY A 24 -20.76 -38.25 19.77
CA GLY A 24 -19.70 -39.29 19.79
C GLY A 24 -18.48 -38.91 18.97
N ALA A 25 -17.25 -39.11 19.33
CA ALA A 25 -16.62 -39.69 20.50
C ALA A 25 -15.15 -39.23 20.57
N LYS A 26 -14.60 -39.19 21.73
CA LYS A 26 -13.17 -39.00 22.08
C LYS A 26 -12.27 -40.07 21.45
N THR A 27 -11.05 -39.68 21.07
CA THR A 27 -9.89 -40.53 21.31
C THR A 27 -8.65 -39.66 21.61
N GLU A 28 -8.22 -39.73 22.84
CA GLU A 28 -6.90 -39.32 23.30
C GLU A 28 -5.90 -40.39 22.88
N THR A 29 -4.71 -39.99 22.47
CA THR A 29 -3.52 -40.80 22.66
C THR A 29 -2.32 -39.93 22.93
N LYS A 30 -1.71 -40.22 24.01
CA LYS A 30 -0.70 -39.69 24.85
C LYS A 30 0.69 -40.25 24.47
N ALA A 31 1.69 -39.45 24.87
CA ALA A 31 3.07 -39.78 25.26
C ALA A 31 4.07 -40.05 24.11
N SER A 32 5.23 -39.59 24.18
CA SER A 32 6.33 -39.47 25.15
C SER A 32 7.63 -39.69 24.39
N ALA A 33 8.62 -39.05 24.60
CA ALA A 33 9.87 -38.99 25.37
C ALA A 33 11.01 -38.51 24.47
N GLU A 34 11.72 -37.51 24.90
CA GLU A 34 13.10 -37.45 25.47
C GLU A 34 14.21 -38.16 24.69
N ALA A 35 15.25 -37.38 24.40
CA ALA A 35 16.65 -37.47 24.82
C ALA A 35 17.48 -36.51 23.96
N GLU A 36 18.07 -35.49 24.55
CA GLU A 36 19.46 -35.29 25.00
C GLU A 36 20.56 -35.77 24.03
N SER A 37 21.46 -34.84 23.61
CA SER A 37 22.84 -34.81 24.11
C SER A 37 23.71 -33.87 23.26
N THR A 38 24.20 -32.82 23.89
CA THR A 38 25.57 -32.29 23.97
C THR A 38 26.57 -32.61 22.83
N THR A 39 27.26 -31.62 22.29
CA THR A 39 28.68 -31.38 22.65
C THR A 39 29.20 -30.07 22.05
N ALA A 40 29.94 -29.33 22.86
CA ALA A 40 30.71 -28.15 22.55
C ALA A 40 32.08 -28.52 21.93
N ALA A 41 32.65 -27.59 21.14
CA ALA A 41 34.08 -27.31 20.98
C ALA A 41 34.20 -26.06 20.12
N GLU A 42 34.60 -24.97 20.63
CA GLU A 42 35.95 -24.41 20.90
C GLU A 42 36.58 -23.72 19.69
N SER A 43 36.79 -22.42 19.89
CA SER A 43 37.55 -21.45 19.07
C SER A 43 39.05 -21.71 19.18
N PRO A 44 39.88 -21.23 18.24
CA PRO A 44 40.80 -20.22 18.74
C PRO A 44 41.01 -19.01 17.84
N ALA A 45 41.33 -17.91 18.51
CA ALA A 45 41.79 -16.64 18.04
C ALA A 45 43.19 -16.71 17.41
N ALA A 46 43.45 -15.77 16.45
CA ALA A 46 44.80 -15.31 16.20
C ALA A 46 44.73 -13.82 15.81
N GLU A 47 45.43 -13.05 16.60
CA GLU A 47 45.72 -11.62 16.46
C GLU A 47 46.67 -11.36 15.31
N GLY A 48 46.55 -10.16 14.71
CA GLY A 48 47.50 -9.60 13.76
C GLY A 48 47.26 -8.12 13.56
N GLN A 49 47.88 -7.32 14.44
CA GLN A 49 48.01 -5.87 14.28
C GLN A 49 48.96 -5.59 13.12
N ASP A 50 48.61 -4.64 12.25
CA ASP A 50 49.64 -3.67 11.81
C ASP A 50 49.00 -2.33 11.43
N SER A 51 49.61 -1.28 11.97
CA SER A 51 49.26 0.10 11.86
C SER A 51 50.02 0.71 10.70
N ILE A 52 49.35 1.41 9.79
CA ILE A 52 50.00 2.50 9.07
C ILE A 52 49.02 3.69 8.95
N ALA A 53 49.40 4.75 9.64
CA ALA A 53 48.80 6.08 9.47
C ALA A 53 49.22 6.68 8.13
N SER A 54 48.28 7.17 7.35
CA SER A 54 48.56 8.20 6.36
C SER A 54 47.43 9.19 6.30
N LYS A 55 47.81 10.38 6.76
CA LYS A 55 47.04 11.61 6.76
C LYS A 55 47.09 12.19 5.36
N ALA A 56 45.96 12.28 4.70
CA ALA A 56 45.77 13.16 3.56
C ALA A 56 44.39 13.78 3.67
N GLY A 57 44.37 15.10 3.84
CA GLY A 57 43.20 15.91 3.81
C GLY A 57 42.54 15.82 2.42
N ALA A 58 41.28 15.55 2.41
CA ALA A 58 40.43 15.80 1.27
C ALA A 58 39.33 16.74 1.73
N GLU A 59 39.46 17.94 1.27
CA GLU A 59 38.49 19.02 1.23
C GLU A 59 37.19 18.43 0.59
N SER A 60 36.19 18.19 1.41
CA SER A 60 34.87 17.80 0.97
C SER A 60 34.21 19.07 0.44
N THR A 61 34.38 19.33 -0.85
CA THR A 61 33.41 20.13 -1.59
C THR A 61 32.09 19.39 -1.52
N ALA A 62 31.16 19.91 -0.75
CA ALA A 62 29.76 19.58 -0.83
C ALA A 62 29.29 20.01 -2.24
N GLU A 63 29.40 19.11 -3.20
CA GLU A 63 28.62 19.19 -4.42
C GLU A 63 27.17 18.96 -4.00
N GLU A 64 26.44 20.06 -3.88
CA GLU A 64 24.99 20.10 -3.88
C GLU A 64 24.56 19.49 -5.21
N SER A 65 24.38 18.17 -5.25
CA SER A 65 23.80 17.48 -6.39
C SER A 65 22.34 17.95 -6.44
N SER A 66 22.06 18.95 -7.25
CA SER A 66 20.73 19.20 -7.74
C SER A 66 20.34 17.93 -8.51
N GLU A 67 19.73 16.95 -7.82
CA GLU A 67 19.14 15.82 -8.50
C GLU A 67 18.10 16.38 -9.47
N ALA A 68 18.40 16.28 -10.76
CA ALA A 68 17.50 16.72 -11.80
C ALA A 68 16.17 15.97 -11.61
N LEU A 69 15.11 16.70 -11.28
CA LEU A 69 13.78 16.13 -11.12
C LEU A 69 13.44 15.29 -12.35
N THR A 70 13.06 14.05 -12.15
CA THR A 70 12.70 13.13 -13.23
C THR A 70 11.20 13.25 -13.52
N ALA A 71 10.85 13.34 -14.80
CA ALA A 71 9.44 13.32 -15.18
C ALA A 71 8.79 12.00 -14.78
N ALA A 72 7.61 12.08 -14.16
CA ALA A 72 6.81 10.92 -13.81
C ALA A 72 6.39 10.18 -15.08
N PRO A 73 6.79 8.91 -15.28
CA PRO A 73 6.43 8.16 -16.47
C PRO A 73 4.93 7.86 -16.49
N ASP A 74 4.33 7.95 -17.68
CA ASP A 74 2.90 7.70 -17.86
C ASP A 74 2.57 6.22 -17.74
N PHE A 75 1.39 5.92 -17.22
CA PHE A 75 0.86 4.56 -17.12
C PHE A 75 -0.66 4.57 -17.24
N THR A 76 -1.24 3.39 -17.38
CA THR A 76 -2.69 3.17 -17.51
C THR A 76 -3.20 2.33 -16.36
N VAL A 77 -4.30 2.76 -15.75
CA VAL A 77 -5.06 2.06 -14.70
C VAL A 77 -6.54 2.20 -14.96
N GLN A 78 -7.37 1.53 -14.15
CA GLN A 78 -8.83 1.65 -14.32
C GLN A 78 -9.55 1.82 -12.98
N GLU A 79 -10.76 2.36 -13.03
CA GLU A 79 -11.71 2.33 -11.93
C GLU A 79 -12.37 0.94 -11.77
N ALA A 80 -13.17 0.77 -10.72
CA ALA A 80 -13.87 -0.49 -10.44
C ALA A 80 -14.89 -0.86 -11.52
N ASP A 81 -15.45 0.12 -12.23
CA ASP A 81 -16.39 -0.07 -13.34
C ASP A 81 -15.71 -0.33 -14.70
N GLY A 82 -14.37 -0.30 -14.74
CA GLY A 82 -13.55 -0.50 -15.93
C GLY A 82 -13.21 0.81 -16.69
N THR A 83 -13.62 1.97 -16.19
CA THR A 83 -13.21 3.25 -16.79
C THR A 83 -11.70 3.41 -16.70
N VAL A 84 -11.07 3.65 -17.85
CA VAL A 84 -9.60 3.70 -17.98
C VAL A 84 -9.09 5.12 -17.80
N HIS A 85 -7.98 5.26 -17.05
CA HIS A 85 -7.29 6.51 -16.79
C HIS A 85 -5.80 6.40 -17.07
N LYS A 86 -5.20 7.52 -17.46
CA LYS A 86 -3.75 7.68 -17.56
C LYS A 86 -3.25 8.67 -16.52
N LEU A 87 -2.03 8.47 -16.02
CA LEU A 87 -1.41 9.44 -15.10
C LEU A 87 -1.38 10.84 -15.71
N SER A 88 -1.11 10.95 -17.01
CA SER A 88 -1.03 12.21 -17.73
C SER A 88 -2.34 13.05 -17.69
N GLU A 89 -3.49 12.45 -17.44
CA GLU A 89 -4.78 13.13 -17.30
C GLU A 89 -4.88 13.98 -16.02
N TYR A 90 -4.05 13.67 -15.01
CA TYR A 90 -4.03 14.36 -13.71
C TYR A 90 -3.00 15.51 -13.65
N LYS A 91 -2.27 15.80 -14.74
CA LYS A 91 -1.33 16.93 -14.80
C LYS A 91 -2.02 18.26 -14.51
N GLY A 92 -1.28 19.17 -13.87
CA GLY A 92 -1.80 20.47 -13.44
C GLY A 92 -2.19 20.53 -11.97
N LYS A 93 -2.23 19.37 -11.29
CA LYS A 93 -2.32 19.27 -9.82
C LYS A 93 -1.15 18.46 -9.27
N PRO A 94 -0.68 18.78 -8.06
CA PRO A 94 0.24 17.90 -7.35
C PRO A 94 -0.41 16.54 -7.09
N ILE A 95 0.39 15.45 -7.13
CA ILE A 95 -0.12 14.08 -7.04
C ILE A 95 0.61 13.33 -5.93
N VAL A 96 -0.13 12.66 -5.05
CA VAL A 96 0.33 11.58 -4.19
C VAL A 96 -0.07 10.25 -4.84
N LEU A 97 0.91 9.53 -5.37
CA LEU A 97 0.73 8.23 -6.01
C LEU A 97 1.21 7.14 -5.05
N ASN A 98 0.30 6.29 -4.58
CA ASN A 98 0.63 5.19 -3.65
C ASN A 98 0.28 3.84 -4.27
N PHE A 99 1.19 2.88 -4.18
CA PHE A 99 1.00 1.48 -4.61
C PHE A 99 0.73 0.59 -3.41
N TRP A 100 -0.37 -0.17 -3.45
CA TRP A 100 -0.84 -0.94 -2.31
C TRP A 100 -1.60 -2.22 -2.70
N ALA A 101 -1.89 -3.09 -1.71
CA ALA A 101 -2.80 -4.23 -1.86
C ALA A 101 -3.54 -4.50 -0.54
N SER A 102 -4.73 -5.10 -0.60
CA SER A 102 -5.56 -5.37 0.59
C SER A 102 -4.96 -6.41 1.54
N TRP A 103 -4.13 -7.30 1.04
CA TRP A 103 -3.41 -8.31 1.82
C TRP A 103 -2.09 -7.80 2.42
N CYS A 104 -1.63 -6.62 2.04
CA CYS A 104 -0.37 -6.03 2.52
C CYS A 104 -0.56 -5.41 3.91
N GLY A 105 0.05 -5.99 4.93
CA GLY A 105 -0.05 -5.52 6.31
C GLY A 105 0.40 -4.07 6.50
N PRO A 106 1.62 -3.69 6.09
CA PRO A 106 2.10 -2.30 6.18
C PRO A 106 1.23 -1.31 5.40
N CYS A 107 0.71 -1.69 4.20
CA CYS A 107 -0.20 -0.83 3.44
C CYS A 107 -1.49 -0.54 4.23
N ARG A 108 -2.04 -1.57 4.87
CA ARG A 108 -3.24 -1.43 5.70
C ARG A 108 -3.01 -0.55 6.93
N SER A 109 -1.80 -0.51 7.47
CA SER A 109 -1.49 0.32 8.64
C SER A 109 -1.39 1.81 8.32
N GLU A 110 -0.96 2.21 7.11
CA GLU A 110 -0.87 3.62 6.70
C GLU A 110 -2.18 4.19 6.16
N MET A 111 -3.07 3.35 5.61
CA MET A 111 -4.31 3.81 4.92
C MET A 111 -5.25 4.68 5.78
N PRO A 112 -5.41 4.48 7.10
CA PRO A 112 -6.21 5.39 7.92
C PRO A 112 -5.71 6.83 7.86
N GLU A 113 -4.38 7.04 7.94
CA GLU A 113 -3.74 8.35 7.88
C GLU A 113 -3.86 8.97 6.49
N PHE A 114 -3.64 8.18 5.43
CA PHE A 114 -3.90 8.61 4.05
C PHE A 114 -5.33 9.07 3.84
N ASN A 115 -6.31 8.34 4.40
CA ASN A 115 -7.72 8.70 4.29
C ASN A 115 -8.07 9.97 5.08
N GLU A 116 -7.42 10.21 6.21
CA GLU A 116 -7.57 11.44 6.98
C GLU A 116 -7.01 12.63 6.19
N VAL A 117 -5.76 12.54 5.73
CA VAL A 117 -5.12 13.59 4.95
C VAL A 117 -5.85 13.84 3.62
N TYR A 118 -6.37 12.80 2.97
CA TYR A 118 -7.20 12.96 1.78
C TYR A 118 -8.45 13.80 2.04
N LYS A 119 -9.13 13.59 3.17
CA LYS A 119 -10.31 14.41 3.55
C LYS A 119 -9.95 15.88 3.78
N GLU A 120 -8.74 16.14 4.27
CA GLU A 120 -8.23 17.48 4.55
C GLU A 120 -7.68 18.18 3.30
N ARG A 121 -6.92 17.47 2.45
CA ARG A 121 -6.09 18.03 1.38
C ARG A 121 -6.47 17.57 -0.03
N GLY A 122 -7.44 16.68 -0.19
CA GLY A 122 -7.81 16.09 -1.49
C GLY A 122 -8.38 17.08 -2.52
N THR A 123 -8.75 18.30 -2.11
CA THR A 123 -9.10 19.38 -3.05
C THR A 123 -7.88 20.03 -3.68
N GLU A 124 -6.75 20.07 -2.98
CA GLU A 124 -5.50 20.68 -3.40
C GLU A 124 -4.58 19.68 -4.12
N VAL A 125 -4.53 18.46 -3.61
CA VAL A 125 -3.65 17.39 -4.07
C VAL A 125 -4.47 16.22 -4.59
N GLN A 126 -4.10 15.70 -5.75
CA GLN A 126 -4.69 14.49 -6.30
C GLN A 126 -4.08 13.26 -5.61
N PHE A 127 -4.91 12.42 -4.99
CA PHE A 127 -4.49 11.11 -4.50
C PHE A 127 -4.80 10.06 -5.56
N LEU A 128 -3.84 9.20 -5.85
CA LEU A 128 -3.99 8.05 -6.74
C LEU A 128 -3.55 6.81 -5.97
N MET A 129 -4.50 6.10 -5.38
CA MET A 129 -4.25 4.87 -4.62
C MET A 129 -4.32 3.68 -5.57
N VAL A 130 -3.18 3.33 -6.17
CA VAL A 130 -3.08 2.28 -7.19
C VAL A 130 -2.97 0.91 -6.53
N ASN A 131 -4.03 0.13 -6.64
CA ASN A 131 -4.06 -1.25 -6.16
C ASN A 131 -3.38 -2.20 -7.15
N LEU A 132 -2.47 -3.04 -6.65
CA LEU A 132 -1.77 -4.05 -7.46
C LEU A 132 -2.68 -5.27 -7.71
N THR A 133 -3.63 -5.09 -8.62
CA THR A 133 -4.64 -6.08 -8.97
C THR A 133 -4.07 -7.11 -9.95
N ASP A 134 -3.60 -8.25 -9.44
CA ASP A 134 -2.99 -9.32 -10.27
C ASP A 134 -4.02 -10.34 -10.80
N GLY A 135 -5.29 -10.19 -10.41
CA GLY A 135 -6.38 -11.08 -10.81
C GLY A 135 -6.37 -12.44 -10.08
N ASN A 136 -5.40 -12.69 -9.21
CA ASN A 136 -5.24 -13.95 -8.48
C ASN A 136 -5.25 -13.72 -6.96
N ARG A 137 -4.16 -13.19 -6.40
CA ARG A 137 -4.07 -12.87 -4.96
C ARG A 137 -4.85 -11.60 -4.61
N GLU A 138 -4.90 -10.66 -5.54
CA GLU A 138 -5.61 -9.40 -5.43
C GLU A 138 -6.52 -9.19 -6.63
N THR A 139 -7.80 -8.96 -6.38
CA THR A 139 -8.82 -8.68 -7.39
C THR A 139 -9.46 -7.32 -7.14
N VAL A 140 -10.09 -6.73 -8.17
CA VAL A 140 -10.89 -5.52 -8.01
C VAL A 140 -11.90 -5.69 -6.87
N LYS A 141 -12.55 -6.87 -6.80
CA LYS A 141 -13.54 -7.17 -5.75
C LYS A 141 -12.90 -7.20 -4.34
N SER A 142 -11.79 -7.92 -4.15
CA SER A 142 -11.16 -8.02 -2.82
C SER A 142 -10.68 -6.67 -2.30
N ALA A 143 -10.09 -5.85 -3.16
CA ALA A 143 -9.65 -4.50 -2.82
C ALA A 143 -10.84 -3.57 -2.52
N SER A 144 -11.89 -3.60 -3.35
CA SER A 144 -13.10 -2.79 -3.14
C SER A 144 -13.83 -3.16 -1.85
N ASP A 145 -13.97 -4.46 -1.57
CA ASP A 145 -14.59 -4.96 -0.33
C ASP A 145 -13.80 -4.49 0.91
N PHE A 146 -12.47 -4.54 0.84
CA PHE A 146 -11.61 -4.04 1.91
C PHE A 146 -11.83 -2.54 2.16
N VAL A 147 -11.76 -1.71 1.11
CA VAL A 147 -11.94 -0.26 1.21
C VAL A 147 -13.32 0.09 1.78
N ALA A 148 -14.37 -0.58 1.30
CA ALA A 148 -15.74 -0.39 1.78
C ALA A 148 -15.89 -0.80 3.25
N ALA A 149 -15.33 -1.92 3.66
CA ALA A 149 -15.38 -2.40 5.05
C ALA A 149 -14.67 -1.44 6.03
N GLN A 150 -13.64 -0.72 5.57
CA GLN A 150 -12.94 0.29 6.37
C GLN A 150 -13.61 1.67 6.33
N GLY A 151 -14.57 1.91 5.42
CA GLY A 151 -15.22 3.20 5.24
C GLY A 151 -14.28 4.28 4.68
N TYR A 152 -13.27 3.90 3.91
CA TYR A 152 -12.36 4.84 3.29
C TYR A 152 -13.02 5.58 2.12
N SER A 153 -12.65 6.88 1.97
CA SER A 153 -13.10 7.75 0.88
C SER A 153 -12.03 7.98 -0.18
N LEU A 154 -10.88 7.30 -0.03
CA LEU A 154 -9.74 7.40 -0.94
C LEU A 154 -10.13 6.99 -2.38
N PRO A 155 -9.65 7.72 -3.41
CA PRO A 155 -9.85 7.32 -4.81
C PRO A 155 -8.94 6.13 -5.13
N ILE A 156 -9.56 4.99 -5.40
CA ILE A 156 -8.86 3.73 -5.68
C ILE A 156 -8.86 3.49 -7.18
N LEU A 157 -7.67 3.21 -7.72
CA LEU A 157 -7.44 2.78 -9.09
C LEU A 157 -6.85 1.37 -9.09
N TYR A 158 -7.13 0.60 -10.11
CA TYR A 158 -6.75 -0.81 -10.20
C TYR A 158 -5.79 -1.04 -11.36
N ASP A 159 -4.60 -1.51 -11.06
CA ASP A 159 -3.57 -1.86 -12.04
C ASP A 159 -3.73 -3.31 -12.53
N THR A 160 -4.85 -3.58 -13.21
CA THR A 160 -5.20 -4.92 -13.69
C THR A 160 -4.28 -5.44 -14.80
N ALA A 161 -3.63 -4.53 -15.53
CA ALA A 161 -2.66 -4.85 -16.57
C ALA A 161 -1.21 -4.91 -16.04
N GLN A 162 -1.00 -4.60 -14.75
CA GLN A 162 0.33 -4.45 -14.12
C GLN A 162 1.22 -3.43 -14.86
N ASP A 163 0.60 -2.44 -15.50
CA ASP A 163 1.28 -1.41 -16.29
C ASP A 163 1.95 -0.39 -15.39
N ALA A 164 1.23 0.14 -14.40
CA ALA A 164 1.75 1.10 -13.44
C ALA A 164 2.89 0.49 -12.60
N ALA A 165 2.70 -0.72 -12.07
CA ALA A 165 3.71 -1.42 -11.27
C ALA A 165 5.00 -1.66 -12.06
N ARG A 166 4.91 -2.10 -13.32
CA ARG A 166 6.09 -2.29 -14.18
C ARG A 166 6.77 -0.98 -14.52
N THR A 167 6.01 0.04 -14.88
CA THR A 167 6.51 1.35 -15.27
C THR A 167 7.30 2.02 -14.14
N TYR A 168 6.84 1.87 -12.90
CA TYR A 168 7.49 2.44 -11.71
C TYR A 168 8.48 1.47 -11.03
N GLY A 169 8.67 0.27 -11.55
CA GLY A 169 9.57 -0.73 -10.96
C GLY A 169 9.18 -1.09 -9.53
N VAL A 170 7.88 -1.25 -9.25
CA VAL A 170 7.37 -1.54 -7.90
C VAL A 170 7.56 -3.01 -7.58
N PHE A 171 8.62 -3.33 -6.81
CA PHE A 171 8.93 -4.70 -6.35
C PHE A 171 8.48 -4.95 -4.91
N SER A 172 8.18 -3.89 -4.17
CA SER A 172 7.68 -3.97 -2.78
C SER A 172 6.65 -2.88 -2.53
N ILE A 173 5.68 -3.20 -1.68
CA ILE A 173 4.62 -2.28 -1.26
C ILE A 173 4.54 -2.18 0.26
N PRO A 174 4.09 -1.01 0.78
CA PRO A 174 3.65 0.17 0.03
C PRO A 174 4.82 0.95 -0.56
N CYS A 175 4.54 1.71 -1.61
CA CYS A 175 5.49 2.63 -2.20
C CYS A 175 4.75 3.91 -2.60
N THR A 176 5.24 5.07 -2.15
CA THR A 176 4.58 6.36 -2.39
C THR A 176 5.51 7.27 -3.18
N TYR A 177 4.97 7.91 -4.21
CA TYR A 177 5.65 8.91 -5.03
C TYR A 177 4.92 10.25 -4.88
N PHE A 178 5.70 11.31 -4.77
CA PHE A 178 5.24 12.68 -4.70
C PHE A 178 5.60 13.38 -6.01
N ILE A 179 4.58 13.84 -6.75
CA ILE A 179 4.72 14.38 -8.11
C ILE A 179 4.15 15.81 -8.10
N ASP A 180 4.92 16.78 -8.57
CA ASP A 180 4.48 18.16 -8.63
C ASP A 180 3.44 18.42 -9.75
N ALA A 181 2.87 19.62 -9.81
CA ALA A 181 1.87 20.01 -10.81
C ALA A 181 2.40 19.98 -12.25
N ASN A 182 3.73 20.02 -12.44
CA ASN A 182 4.38 19.91 -13.75
C ASN A 182 4.57 18.46 -14.19
N GLY A 183 4.27 17.51 -13.28
CA GLY A 183 4.45 16.08 -13.51
C GLY A 183 5.89 15.60 -13.25
N MET A 184 6.64 16.32 -12.39
CA MET A 184 7.98 15.93 -11.99
C MET A 184 7.95 15.21 -10.65
N MET A 185 8.63 14.06 -10.54
CA MET A 185 8.80 13.36 -9.27
C MET A 185 9.77 14.13 -8.38
N THR A 186 9.31 14.55 -7.20
CA THR A 186 10.10 15.31 -6.23
C THR A 186 10.62 14.46 -5.09
N ALA A 187 9.86 13.42 -4.72
CA ALA A 187 10.24 12.51 -3.65
C ALA A 187 9.60 11.12 -3.84
N GLN A 188 10.19 10.13 -3.18
CA GLN A 188 9.70 8.76 -3.11
C GLN A 188 9.89 8.23 -1.69
N ALA A 189 8.90 7.48 -1.18
CA ALA A 189 9.01 6.72 0.05
C ALA A 189 8.76 5.23 -0.21
N ARG A 190 9.56 4.35 0.38
CA ARG A 190 9.41 2.89 0.31
C ARG A 190 9.10 2.35 1.70
N GLY A 191 8.08 1.51 1.80
CA GLY A 191 7.50 1.08 3.06
C GLY A 191 6.40 2.02 3.54
N ALA A 192 5.71 1.65 4.63
CA ALA A 192 4.65 2.46 5.21
C ALA A 192 5.20 3.77 5.75
N ILE A 193 4.48 4.84 5.52
CA ILE A 193 4.76 6.19 6.01
C ILE A 193 3.66 6.65 6.97
N ASP A 194 4.03 7.48 7.92
CA ASP A 194 3.11 8.13 8.85
C ASP A 194 2.53 9.44 8.27
N LYS A 195 1.58 10.01 8.99
CA LYS A 195 0.91 11.25 8.60
C LYS A 195 1.88 12.42 8.41
N ASP A 196 2.87 12.54 9.28
CA ASP A 196 3.84 13.65 9.23
C ASP A 196 4.72 13.55 7.98
N THR A 197 5.19 12.36 7.65
CA THR A 197 5.95 12.09 6.42
C THR A 197 5.09 12.34 5.17
N LEU A 198 3.82 11.92 5.19
CA LEU A 198 2.88 12.17 4.09
C LEU A 198 2.64 13.67 3.89
N LEU A 199 2.40 14.42 4.97
CA LEU A 199 2.21 15.88 4.91
C LEU A 199 3.47 16.59 4.42
N HIS A 200 4.65 16.19 4.88
CA HIS A 200 5.92 16.73 4.41
C HIS A 200 6.11 16.52 2.90
N GLY A 201 5.84 15.30 2.41
CA GLY A 201 5.88 15.02 0.96
C GLY A 201 4.88 15.87 0.16
N ILE A 202 3.69 16.11 0.70
CA ILE A 202 2.69 17.00 0.10
C ILE A 202 3.20 18.45 0.05
N GLU A 203 3.84 18.94 1.10
CA GLU A 203 4.43 20.27 1.11
C GLU A 203 5.48 20.44 0.01
N MET A 204 6.35 19.45 -0.21
CA MET A 204 7.38 19.48 -1.26
C MET A 204 6.80 19.64 -2.68
N ILE A 205 5.58 19.13 -2.94
CA ILE A 205 4.95 19.19 -4.27
C ILE A 205 3.97 20.35 -4.42
N THR A 206 3.60 21.02 -3.33
CA THR A 206 2.65 22.15 -3.33
C THR A 206 3.32 23.51 -3.17
N THR A 207 4.52 23.57 -2.59
CA THR A 207 5.30 24.80 -2.44
C THR A 207 5.94 25.17 -3.78
N LYS A 208 5.65 26.39 -4.24
CA LYS A 208 6.26 26.99 -5.45
C LYS A 208 7.50 27.76 -5.08
#